data_1d971b5789e50dd7cc9e4e092d0a0567
#
_entry.id   1d971b5789e50dd7cc9e4e092d0a0567
#
_cell.length_a   1.000
_cell.length_b   1.000
_cell.length_c   1.000
_cell.angle_alpha   90.00
_cell.angle_beta   90.00
_cell.angle_gamma   90.00
#
_symmetry.space_group_name_H-M   'P 1'
#
loop_
_entity.id
_entity.type
_entity.pdbx_description
1 polymer ?
#
loop_
_entity_poly.entity_id
_entity_poly.type
_entity_poly.pdbx_seq_one_letter_code
_entity_poly.pdbx_strand_id
1 'polypeptide(L)'
;LILSRLIGARSLRKGRVVQNVNRGILISVFGYLLFALLKNPIGFYGAAIIIGLGNGHIFPGMQTMFVNLAPNNQRGTANSTMLTCWDIGVGIGVFFGGIAIHYSGYSAAFWFAFIVNLLGVLYYFVHARQHFIQHRLR
;
A
#
# COMPACT_ATOMS: atom_id res chain seq x y z
N LEU A 1 10.15 4.60 7.85
CA LEU A 1 10.13 3.23 7.34
C LEU A 1 10.66 2.20 8.34
N ILE A 2 11.83 2.38 8.98
CA ILE A 2 12.42 1.40 9.94
C ILE A 2 11.54 1.25 11.19
N LEU A 3 11.14 2.34 11.81
CA LEU A 3 10.26 2.34 12.99
C LEU A 3 8.89 1.69 12.70
N SER A 4 8.28 1.98 11.56
CA SER A 4 7.00 1.40 11.16
C SER A 4 7.12 -0.11 10.87
N ARG A 5 8.24 -0.56 10.33
CA ARG A 5 8.52 -1.98 10.11
C ARG A 5 8.66 -2.75 11.43
N LEU A 6 9.30 -2.16 12.44
CA LEU A 6 9.44 -2.76 13.77
C LEU A 6 8.08 -2.90 14.47
N ILE A 7 7.24 -1.87 14.39
CA ILE A 7 5.89 -1.89 14.97
C ILE A 7 5.00 -2.89 14.21
N GLY A 8 5.06 -2.87 12.87
CA GLY A 8 4.34 -3.80 12.00
C GLY A 8 4.74 -5.26 12.25
N ALA A 9 6.02 -5.55 12.43
CA ALA A 9 6.52 -6.89 12.71
C ALA A 9 5.94 -7.49 14.00
N ARG A 10 5.77 -6.68 15.05
CA ARG A 10 5.11 -7.13 16.30
C ARG A 10 3.65 -7.50 16.08
N SER A 11 2.93 -6.75 15.26
CA SER A 11 1.53 -7.04 14.91
C SER A 11 1.39 -8.30 14.07
N LEU A 12 2.31 -8.52 13.13
CA LEU A 12 2.36 -9.71 12.29
C LEU A 12 2.63 -10.98 13.09
N ARG A 13 3.56 -10.93 14.06
CA ARG A 13 3.86 -12.06 14.97
C ARG A 13 2.64 -12.49 15.80
N LYS A 14 1.68 -11.61 16.06
CA LYS A 14 0.43 -11.92 16.78
C LYS A 14 -0.69 -12.45 15.88
N GLY A 15 -0.41 -12.80 14.62
CA GLY A 15 -1.40 -13.31 13.67
C GLY A 15 -2.43 -12.29 13.18
N ARG A 16 -2.22 -11.00 13.47
CA ARG A 16 -3.15 -9.90 13.10
C ARG A 16 -2.77 -9.25 11.77
N VAL A 17 -2.50 -10.06 10.74
CA VAL A 17 -2.04 -9.59 9.43
C VAL A 17 -3.05 -8.64 8.79
N VAL A 18 -4.32 -9.04 8.71
CA VAL A 18 -5.40 -8.23 8.12
C VAL A 18 -5.58 -6.90 8.84
N GLN A 19 -5.52 -6.89 10.18
CA GLN A 19 -5.64 -5.65 10.95
C GLN A 19 -4.46 -4.71 10.70
N ASN A 20 -3.26 -5.27 10.55
CA ASN A 20 -2.06 -4.49 10.25
C ASN A 20 -2.15 -3.84 8.88
N VAL A 21 -2.58 -4.57 7.86
CA VAL A 21 -2.80 -4.06 6.51
C VAL A 21 -3.90 -3.00 6.49
N ASN A 22 -5.03 -3.24 7.16
CA ASN A 22 -6.12 -2.26 7.26
C ASN A 22 -5.66 -0.94 7.86
N ARG A 23 -4.90 -0.98 8.96
CA ARG A 23 -4.32 0.23 9.57
C ARG A 23 -3.38 0.96 8.63
N GLY A 24 -2.50 0.22 7.96
CA GLY A 24 -1.57 0.78 6.98
C GLY A 24 -2.29 1.47 5.84
N ILE A 25 -3.35 0.85 5.31
CA ILE A 25 -4.19 1.40 4.24
C ILE A 25 -4.87 2.70 4.68
N LEU A 26 -5.50 2.74 5.85
CA LEU A 26 -6.15 3.94 6.37
C LEU A 26 -5.16 5.10 6.56
N ILE A 27 -4.00 4.81 7.13
CA ILE A 27 -2.92 5.80 7.28
C ILE A 27 -2.45 6.30 5.91
N SER A 28 -2.30 5.40 4.93
CA SER A 28 -1.87 5.74 3.57
C SER A 28 -2.88 6.64 2.87
N VAL A 29 -4.18 6.32 2.92
CA VAL A 29 -5.25 7.15 2.33
C VAL A 29 -5.23 8.56 2.91
N PHE A 30 -5.11 8.68 4.22
CA PHE A 30 -5.02 9.97 4.89
C PHE A 30 -3.78 10.75 4.44
N GLY A 31 -2.63 10.08 4.32
CA GLY A 31 -1.40 10.68 3.83
C GLY A 31 -1.50 11.19 2.39
N TYR A 32 -2.10 10.41 1.48
CA TYR A 32 -2.33 10.84 0.09
C TYR A 32 -3.33 11.98 -0.01
N LEU A 33 -4.37 11.99 0.83
CA LEU A 33 -5.32 13.10 0.91
C LEU A 33 -4.61 14.40 1.33
N LEU A 34 -3.79 14.37 2.38
CA LEU A 34 -2.99 15.52 2.80
C LEU A 34 -2.04 15.98 1.71
N PHE A 35 -1.42 15.05 1.01
CA PHE A 35 -0.51 15.34 -0.11
C PHE A 35 -1.21 16.07 -1.25
N ALA A 36 -2.47 15.71 -1.54
CA ALA A 36 -3.28 16.36 -2.56
C ALA A 36 -3.82 17.73 -2.13
N LEU A 37 -4.15 17.92 -0.86
CA LEU A 37 -4.75 19.14 -0.32
C LEU A 37 -3.73 20.21 0.05
N LEU A 38 -2.61 19.81 0.67
CA LEU A 38 -1.60 20.74 1.18
C LEU A 38 -0.52 21.00 0.14
N LYS A 39 -0.55 22.21 -0.44
CA LYS A 39 0.43 22.67 -1.43
C LYS A 39 1.65 23.36 -0.80
N ASN A 40 1.87 23.20 0.51
CA ASN A 40 2.96 23.83 1.23
C ASN A 40 4.11 22.83 1.45
N PRO A 41 5.39 23.28 1.55
CA PRO A 41 6.51 22.41 1.88
C PRO A 41 6.31 21.62 3.17
N ILE A 42 5.74 22.23 4.19
CA ILE A 42 5.44 21.59 5.49
C ILE A 42 4.42 20.47 5.33
N GLY A 43 3.36 20.70 4.54
CA GLY A 43 2.35 19.69 4.21
C GLY A 43 2.94 18.54 3.39
N PHE A 44 3.85 18.82 2.47
CA PHE A 44 4.56 17.82 1.69
C PHE A 44 5.38 16.87 2.57
N TYR A 45 6.19 17.41 3.46
CA TYR A 45 7.00 16.59 4.37
C TYR A 45 6.13 15.83 5.38
N GLY A 46 5.09 16.45 5.93
CA GLY A 46 4.15 15.80 6.82
C GLY A 46 3.42 14.63 6.14
N ALA A 47 2.92 14.83 4.93
CA ALA A 47 2.28 13.78 4.14
C ALA A 47 3.26 12.64 3.80
N ALA A 48 4.50 12.96 3.45
CA ALA A 48 5.53 11.95 3.17
C ALA A 48 5.83 11.04 4.38
N ILE A 49 5.84 11.61 5.59
CA ILE A 49 5.99 10.83 6.83
C ILE A 49 4.80 9.89 7.01
N ILE A 50 3.58 10.40 6.86
CA ILE A 50 2.34 9.61 7.03
C ILE A 50 2.25 8.49 5.99
N ILE A 51 2.53 8.77 4.71
CA ILE A 51 2.58 7.78 3.64
C ILE A 51 3.65 6.73 3.93
N GLY A 52 4.83 7.15 4.39
CA GLY A 52 5.91 6.25 4.76
C GLY A 52 5.53 5.31 5.91
N LEU A 53 4.80 5.80 6.90
CA LEU A 53 4.25 4.98 7.99
C LEU A 53 3.21 3.99 7.46
N GLY A 54 2.28 4.43 6.62
CA GLY A 54 1.27 3.57 6.00
C GLY A 54 1.90 2.44 5.18
N ASN A 55 2.79 2.77 4.26
CA ASN A 55 3.49 1.79 3.42
C ASN A 55 4.37 0.83 4.23
N GLY A 56 4.95 1.30 5.34
CA GLY A 56 5.70 0.46 6.26
C GLY A 56 4.87 -0.65 6.92
N HIS A 57 3.56 -0.49 7.01
CA HIS A 57 2.62 -1.52 7.48
C HIS A 57 2.06 -2.36 6.33
N ILE A 58 1.74 -1.72 5.19
CA ILE A 58 1.13 -2.38 4.02
C ILE A 58 2.08 -3.43 3.43
N PHE A 59 3.31 -3.06 3.13
CA PHE A 59 4.25 -3.92 2.41
C PHE A 59 4.48 -5.27 3.11
N PRO A 60 4.93 -5.33 4.39
CA PRO A 60 5.15 -6.61 5.05
C PRO A 60 3.83 -7.35 5.34
N GLY A 61 2.73 -6.63 5.51
CA GLY A 61 1.41 -7.23 5.68
C GLY A 61 0.93 -7.94 4.41
N MET A 62 1.01 -7.28 3.26
CA MET A 62 0.65 -7.87 1.97
C MET A 62 1.56 -9.05 1.62
N GLN A 63 2.86 -8.93 1.84
CA GLN A 63 3.80 -10.04 1.66
C GLN A 63 3.41 -11.27 2.49
N THR A 64 3.05 -11.07 3.73
CA THR A 64 2.58 -12.15 4.61
C THR A 64 1.26 -12.74 4.12
N MET A 65 0.32 -11.91 3.63
CA MET A 65 -0.95 -12.39 3.06
C MET A 65 -0.71 -13.29 1.85
N PHE A 66 0.13 -12.89 0.90
CA PHE A 66 0.45 -13.70 -0.28
C PHE A 66 1.10 -15.04 0.10
N VAL A 67 2.06 -15.01 1.02
CA VAL A 67 2.72 -16.23 1.50
C VAL A 67 1.75 -17.16 2.23
N ASN A 68 0.77 -16.61 2.96
CA ASN A 68 -0.22 -17.40 3.70
C ASN A 68 -1.32 -18.00 2.80
N LEU A 69 -1.50 -17.51 1.59
CA LEU A 69 -2.38 -18.09 0.57
C LEU A 69 -1.73 -19.28 -0.16
N ALA A 70 -0.41 -19.39 -0.12
CA ALA A 70 0.33 -20.41 -0.86
C ALA A 70 0.69 -21.62 0.02
N PRO A 71 0.67 -22.83 -0.56
CA PRO A 71 1.21 -24.01 0.10
C PRO A 71 2.73 -23.88 0.34
N ASN A 72 3.27 -24.71 1.25
CA ASN A 72 4.66 -24.58 1.72
C ASN A 72 5.71 -24.62 0.58
N ASN A 73 5.48 -25.43 -0.44
CA ASN A 73 6.36 -25.60 -1.59
C ASN A 73 6.28 -24.46 -2.61
N GLN A 74 5.29 -23.55 -2.49
CA GLN A 74 5.06 -22.45 -3.45
C GLN A 74 5.21 -21.05 -2.82
N ARG A 75 5.70 -20.95 -1.59
CA ARG A 75 5.87 -19.67 -0.89
C ARG A 75 6.82 -18.72 -1.60
N GLY A 76 7.89 -19.24 -2.18
CA GLY A 76 8.83 -18.44 -2.98
C GLY A 76 8.13 -17.82 -4.19
N THR A 77 7.35 -18.62 -4.92
CA THR A 77 6.56 -18.14 -6.07
C THR A 77 5.55 -17.07 -5.67
N ALA A 78 4.82 -17.27 -4.57
CA ALA A 78 3.86 -16.30 -4.06
C ALA A 78 4.54 -14.96 -3.70
N ASN A 79 5.69 -15.01 -3.06
CA ASN A 79 6.47 -13.82 -2.73
C ASN A 79 6.96 -13.10 -4.00
N SER A 80 7.49 -13.84 -4.99
CA SER A 80 7.94 -13.26 -6.25
C SER A 80 6.78 -12.64 -7.04
N THR A 81 5.61 -13.29 -7.06
CA THR A 81 4.40 -12.75 -7.69
C THR A 81 4.00 -11.40 -7.06
N MET A 82 3.99 -11.34 -5.72
CA MET A 82 3.68 -10.09 -5.00
C MET A 82 4.67 -8.98 -5.37
N LEU A 83 5.97 -9.26 -5.40
CA LEU A 83 7.00 -8.28 -5.76
C LEU A 83 6.86 -7.83 -7.22
N THR A 84 6.61 -8.75 -8.14
CA THR A 84 6.38 -8.44 -9.57
C THR A 84 5.17 -7.52 -9.75
N CYS A 85 4.05 -7.83 -9.08
CA CYS A 85 2.87 -6.97 -9.11
C CYS A 85 3.15 -5.57 -8.54
N TRP A 86 3.97 -5.50 -7.48
CA TRP A 86 4.40 -4.23 -6.91
C TRP A 86 5.20 -3.41 -7.91
N ASP A 87 6.20 -4.00 -8.55
CA ASP A 87 7.07 -3.34 -9.52
C ASP A 87 6.29 -2.88 -10.77
N ILE A 88 5.37 -3.70 -11.27
CA ILE A 88 4.47 -3.32 -12.36
C ILE A 88 3.60 -2.13 -11.95
N GLY A 89 3.04 -2.17 -10.74
CA GLY A 89 2.22 -1.06 -10.21
C GLY A 89 3.01 0.24 -10.11
N VAL A 90 4.24 0.18 -9.62
CA VAL A 90 5.15 1.34 -9.55
C VAL A 90 5.46 1.87 -10.96
N GLY A 91 5.80 0.98 -11.90
CA GLY A 91 6.10 1.37 -13.29
C GLY A 91 4.92 2.08 -13.97
N ILE A 92 3.72 1.52 -13.87
CA ILE A 92 2.48 2.12 -14.38
C ILE A 92 2.21 3.46 -13.69
N GLY A 93 2.36 3.53 -12.37
CA GLY A 93 2.13 4.75 -11.59
C GLY A 93 3.06 5.88 -11.98
N VAL A 94 4.35 5.60 -12.17
CA VAL A 94 5.35 6.58 -12.63
C VAL A 94 5.04 7.06 -14.03
N PHE A 95 4.69 6.16 -14.95
CA PHE A 95 4.36 6.49 -16.34
C PHE A 95 3.15 7.44 -16.43
N PHE A 96 2.02 7.05 -15.84
CA PHE A 96 0.81 7.87 -15.87
C PHE A 96 0.93 9.13 -15.02
N GLY A 97 1.65 9.06 -13.89
CA GLY A 97 1.97 10.23 -13.07
C GLY A 97 2.80 11.26 -13.84
N GLY A 98 3.79 10.81 -14.62
CA GLY A 98 4.57 11.69 -15.52
C GLY A 98 3.72 12.38 -16.59
N ILE A 99 2.80 11.64 -17.21
CA ILE A 99 1.84 12.20 -18.17
C ILE A 99 0.95 13.26 -17.49
N ALA A 100 0.41 12.96 -16.32
CA ALA A 100 -0.44 13.90 -15.58
C ALA A 100 0.31 15.19 -15.23
N ILE A 101 1.57 15.11 -14.84
CA ILE A 101 2.42 16.28 -14.57
C ILE A 101 2.61 17.10 -15.83
N HIS A 102 2.90 16.45 -16.96
CA HIS A 102 3.17 17.11 -18.22
C HIS A 102 1.97 17.93 -18.72
N TYR A 103 0.76 17.38 -18.65
CA TYR A 103 -0.43 18.06 -19.18
C TYR A 103 -1.14 18.98 -18.18
N SER A 104 -1.10 18.69 -16.91
CA SER A 104 -1.94 19.36 -15.89
C SER A 104 -1.18 19.78 -14.64
N GLY A 105 0.13 19.59 -14.61
CA GLY A 105 1.00 19.99 -13.50
C GLY A 105 0.99 19.04 -12.30
N TYR A 106 1.80 19.35 -11.31
CA TYR A 106 2.01 18.52 -10.12
C TYR A 106 0.74 18.28 -9.31
N SER A 107 -0.15 19.28 -9.23
CA SER A 107 -1.41 19.16 -8.48
C SER A 107 -2.29 18.04 -9.04
N ALA A 108 -2.37 17.94 -10.38
CA ALA A 108 -3.13 16.88 -11.03
C ALA A 108 -2.55 15.48 -10.76
N ALA A 109 -1.22 15.36 -10.74
CA ALA A 109 -0.58 14.09 -10.40
C ALA A 109 -0.88 13.64 -8.98
N PHE A 110 -0.93 14.56 -8.01
CA PHE A 110 -1.26 14.24 -6.61
C PHE A 110 -2.72 13.79 -6.46
N TRP A 111 -3.66 14.46 -7.12
CA TRP A 111 -5.05 14.03 -7.16
C TRP A 111 -5.23 12.70 -7.88
N PHE A 112 -4.52 12.48 -8.97
CA PHE A 112 -4.50 11.20 -9.66
C PHE A 112 -4.00 10.07 -8.74
N ALA A 113 -2.89 10.28 -8.04
CA ALA A 113 -2.36 9.32 -7.09
C ALA A 113 -3.35 9.02 -5.96
N PHE A 114 -4.04 10.04 -5.43
CA PHE A 114 -5.08 9.86 -4.42
C PHE A 114 -6.26 9.04 -4.93
N ILE A 115 -6.77 9.33 -6.13
CA ILE A 115 -7.90 8.60 -6.73
C ILE A 115 -7.54 7.13 -6.98
N VAL A 116 -6.36 6.87 -7.56
CA VAL A 116 -5.89 5.50 -7.81
C VAL A 116 -5.71 4.74 -6.50
N ASN A 117 -5.15 5.38 -5.46
CA ASN A 117 -5.03 4.80 -4.14
C ASN A 117 -6.40 4.46 -3.55
N LEU A 118 -7.36 5.37 -3.67
CA LEU A 118 -8.73 5.16 -3.18
C LEU A 118 -9.41 3.96 -3.88
N LEU A 119 -9.26 3.85 -5.20
CA LEU A 119 -9.77 2.70 -5.96
C LEU A 119 -9.12 1.39 -5.51
N GLY A 120 -7.81 1.39 -5.29
CA GLY A 120 -7.08 0.24 -4.74
C GLY A 120 -7.57 -0.18 -3.35
N VAL A 121 -7.86 0.80 -2.51
CA VAL A 121 -8.43 0.58 -1.16
C VAL A 121 -9.82 -0.02 -1.23
N LEU A 122 -10.69 0.49 -2.08
CA LEU A 122 -12.04 -0.06 -2.29
C LEU A 122 -11.96 -1.51 -2.78
N TYR A 123 -11.10 -1.79 -3.76
CA TYR A 123 -10.88 -3.15 -4.25
C TYR A 123 -10.37 -4.09 -3.14
N TYR A 124 -9.44 -3.63 -2.33
CA TYR A 124 -8.93 -4.39 -1.19
C TYR A 124 -10.04 -4.77 -0.21
N PHE A 125 -10.86 -3.81 0.21
CA PHE A 125 -11.92 -4.08 1.19
C PHE A 125 -13.05 -4.95 0.64
N VAL A 126 -13.41 -4.78 -0.64
CA VAL A 126 -14.52 -5.51 -1.26
C VAL A 126 -14.12 -6.93 -1.65
N HIS A 127 -12.94 -7.13 -2.23
CA HIS A 127 -12.52 -8.41 -2.81
C HIS A 127 -11.32 -9.04 -2.10
N ALA A 128 -10.20 -8.36 -2.06
CA ALA A 128 -8.93 -8.96 -1.64
C ALA A 128 -8.95 -9.41 -0.17
N ARG A 129 -9.51 -8.61 0.72
CA ARG A 129 -9.63 -8.93 2.15
C ARG A 129 -10.52 -10.15 2.37
N GLN A 130 -11.68 -10.20 1.71
CA GLN A 130 -12.62 -11.32 1.86
C GLN A 130 -12.04 -12.60 1.29
N HIS A 131 -11.44 -12.52 0.10
CA HIS A 131 -10.76 -13.66 -0.52
C HIS A 131 -9.66 -14.22 0.39
N PHE A 132 -8.85 -13.36 0.99
CA PHE A 132 -7.80 -13.79 1.92
C PHE A 132 -8.37 -14.49 3.15
N ILE A 133 -9.40 -13.93 3.79
CA ILE A 133 -10.02 -14.54 4.99
C ILE A 133 -10.58 -15.92 4.70
N GLN A 134 -11.16 -16.11 3.51
CA GLN A 134 -11.78 -17.38 3.11
C GLN A 134 -10.76 -18.45 2.68
N HIS A 135 -9.64 -18.05 2.08
CA HIS A 135 -8.69 -18.97 1.44
C HIS A 135 -7.33 -19.06 2.14
N ARG A 136 -7.12 -18.33 3.24
CA ARG A 136 -5.86 -18.41 3.98
C ARG A 136 -5.62 -19.82 4.53
N LEU A 137 -4.42 -20.32 4.33
CA LEU A 137 -3.99 -21.64 4.85
C LEU A 137 -3.51 -21.57 6.30
N ARG A 138 -3.30 -20.36 6.85
CA ARG A 138 -2.78 -20.11 8.21
C ARG A 138 -3.34 -18.83 8.80
#